data_1d979127e54a2a32c7901e496cccc70e
#
_entry.id   1d979127e54a2a32c7901e496cccc70e
#
_cell.length_a   1.000
_cell.length_b   1.000
_cell.length_c   1.000
_cell.angle_alpha   90.00
_cell.angle_beta   90.00
_cell.angle_gamma   90.00
#
_symmetry.space_group_name_H-M   'P 1'
#
loop_
_entity.id
_entity.type
_entity.pdbx_description
1 polymer ?
#
loop_
_entity_poly.entity_id
_entity_poly.type
_entity_poly.pdbx_seq_one_letter_code
_entity_poly.pdbx_strand_id
1 'polypeptide(L)'
;VGRENSNNFWIPIQHADNDVEFQKKMLKALKKQVDLKNASRSNYAMLEDRIAINTNKKQRFGSQVTYNEDGQAIPKNGLVDSINIEKLRSDYDLDSFKDYYNRMTTNHYNMNKEFFLKKGIKEPKLYN
;
A
#
# COMPACT_ATOMS: atom_id res chain seq x y z
N VAL A 1 4.14 -11.63 22.16
CA VAL A 1 3.51 -10.43 21.62
C VAL A 1 2.41 -10.86 20.65
N GLY A 2 1.19 -10.47 20.92
CA GLY A 2 0.05 -10.79 20.09
C GLY A 2 -0.08 -9.88 18.89
N ARG A 3 -1.04 -10.21 18.02
CA ARG A 3 -1.32 -9.44 16.81
C ARG A 3 -1.69 -7.97 17.12
N GLU A 4 -2.44 -7.75 18.19
CA GLU A 4 -2.84 -6.43 18.64
C GLU A 4 -1.61 -5.57 18.98
N ASN A 5 -0.67 -6.12 19.74
CA ASN A 5 0.56 -5.43 20.09
C ASN A 5 1.41 -5.13 18.84
N SER A 6 1.42 -6.04 17.87
CA SER A 6 2.10 -5.82 16.60
C SER A 6 1.49 -4.63 15.84
N ASN A 7 0.15 -4.50 15.83
CA ASN A 7 -0.52 -3.39 15.17
C ASN A 7 -0.25 -2.06 15.87
N ASN A 8 -0.24 -2.05 17.20
CA ASN A 8 0.09 -0.85 17.98
C ASN A 8 1.53 -0.40 17.74
N PHE A 9 2.44 -1.35 17.59
CA PHE A 9 3.85 -1.08 17.29
C PHE A 9 4.06 -0.59 15.86
N TRP A 10 3.24 -1.08 14.92
CA TRP A 10 3.31 -0.76 13.50
C TRP A 10 3.12 0.72 13.18
N ILE A 11 2.17 1.39 13.85
CA ILE A 11 1.81 2.77 13.52
C ILE A 11 3.02 3.73 13.61
N PRO A 12 3.83 3.74 14.70
CA PRO A 12 5.02 4.58 14.75
C PRO A 12 6.06 4.21 13.69
N ILE A 13 6.22 2.93 13.37
CA ILE A 13 7.16 2.46 12.35
C ILE A 13 6.76 2.98 10.98
N GLN A 14 5.48 2.92 10.63
CA GLN A 14 4.95 3.37 9.34
C GLN A 14 5.23 4.86 9.10
N HIS A 15 5.20 5.67 10.16
CA HIS A 15 5.40 7.11 10.05
C HIS A 15 6.86 7.54 10.21
N ALA A 16 7.80 6.61 10.37
CA ALA A 16 9.23 6.88 10.48
C ALA A 16 9.91 6.90 9.10
N ASP A 17 9.32 7.59 8.11
CA ASP A 17 9.82 7.60 6.74
C ASP A 17 11.20 8.22 6.57
N ASN A 18 11.60 9.08 7.51
CA ASN A 18 12.93 9.72 7.47
C ASN A 18 14.05 8.81 8.00
N ASP A 19 13.70 7.66 8.56
CA ASP A 19 14.67 6.71 9.12
C ASP A 19 14.47 5.33 8.48
N VAL A 20 14.99 5.18 7.28
CA VAL A 20 14.88 3.94 6.50
C VAL A 20 15.59 2.78 7.21
N GLU A 21 16.71 3.04 7.86
CA GLU A 21 17.45 1.99 8.58
C GLU A 21 16.64 1.44 9.76
N PHE A 22 15.95 2.32 10.49
CA PHE A 22 15.03 1.91 11.54
C PHE A 22 13.88 1.06 10.96
N GLN A 23 13.28 1.51 9.85
CA GLN A 23 12.22 0.75 9.18
C GLN A 23 12.69 -0.63 8.74
N LYS A 24 13.91 -0.75 8.20
CA LYS A 24 14.49 -2.03 7.78
C LYS A 24 14.71 -2.98 8.96
N LYS A 25 15.20 -2.46 10.09
CA LYS A 25 15.33 -3.26 11.32
C LYS A 25 13.99 -3.79 11.78
N MET A 26 12.97 -2.92 11.78
CA MET A 26 11.62 -3.31 12.20
C MET A 26 11.00 -4.29 11.23
N LEU A 27 11.30 -4.16 9.93
CA LEU A 27 10.83 -5.12 8.94
C LEU A 27 11.37 -6.52 9.22
N LYS A 28 12.65 -6.66 9.56
CA LYS A 28 13.24 -7.96 9.92
C LYS A 28 12.57 -8.54 11.15
N ALA A 29 12.35 -7.72 12.18
CA ALA A 29 11.66 -8.15 13.40
C ALA A 29 10.22 -8.58 13.11
N LEU A 30 9.51 -7.81 12.29
CA LEU A 30 8.12 -8.09 11.91
C LEU A 30 8.04 -9.37 11.08
N LYS A 31 8.98 -9.59 10.16
CA LYS A 31 9.05 -10.83 9.37
C LYS A 31 9.19 -12.04 10.27
N LYS A 32 10.05 -11.97 11.27
CA LYS A 32 10.22 -13.04 12.25
C LYS A 32 8.91 -13.33 12.99
N GLN A 33 8.17 -12.29 13.38
CA GLN A 33 6.86 -12.45 14.04
C GLN A 33 5.82 -13.05 13.09
N VAL A 34 5.82 -12.64 11.83
CA VAL A 34 4.92 -13.21 10.80
C VAL A 34 5.23 -14.70 10.59
N ASP A 35 6.51 -15.06 10.49
CA ASP A 35 6.94 -16.46 10.33
C ASP A 35 6.52 -17.32 11.54
N LEU A 36 6.44 -16.70 12.72
CA LEU A 36 5.94 -17.32 13.93
C LEU A 36 4.42 -17.20 14.09
N LYS A 37 3.74 -16.60 13.11
CA LYS A 37 2.29 -16.33 13.11
C LYS A 37 1.82 -15.45 14.27
N ASN A 38 2.70 -14.57 14.76
CA ASN A 38 2.41 -13.68 15.88
C ASN A 38 2.16 -12.23 15.45
N ALA A 39 2.23 -11.91 14.14
CA ALA A 39 2.07 -10.56 13.63
C ALA A 39 1.22 -10.54 12.37
N SER A 40 0.67 -9.37 12.04
CA SER A 40 -0.14 -9.17 10.85
C SER A 40 0.70 -9.22 9.58
N ARG A 41 0.32 -10.08 8.65
CA ARG A 41 0.95 -10.16 7.32
C ARG A 41 0.72 -8.89 6.51
N SER A 42 -0.47 -8.29 6.63
CA SER A 42 -0.78 -7.05 5.93
C SER A 42 0.13 -5.90 6.40
N ASN A 43 0.40 -5.82 7.70
CA ASN A 43 1.32 -4.81 8.22
C ASN A 43 2.74 -5.00 7.69
N TYR A 44 3.19 -6.25 7.59
CA TYR A 44 4.48 -6.55 6.99
C TYR A 44 4.54 -6.08 5.53
N ALA A 45 3.52 -6.42 4.75
CA ALA A 45 3.44 -6.05 3.33
C ALA A 45 3.47 -4.54 3.13
N MET A 46 2.70 -3.80 3.94
CA MET A 46 2.66 -2.35 3.86
C MET A 46 4.01 -1.71 4.22
N LEU A 47 4.70 -2.23 5.22
CA LEU A 47 6.01 -1.73 5.61
C LEU A 47 7.06 -2.03 4.53
N GLU A 48 7.03 -3.24 3.97
CA GLU A 48 7.95 -3.59 2.87
C GLU A 48 7.79 -2.62 1.69
N ASP A 49 6.55 -2.34 1.28
CA ASP A 49 6.28 -1.39 0.20
C ASP A 49 6.72 0.03 0.55
N ARG A 50 6.52 0.46 1.80
CA ARG A 50 6.94 1.78 2.25
C ARG A 50 8.45 1.95 2.15
N ILE A 51 9.20 0.95 2.57
CA ILE A 51 10.66 0.93 2.42
C ILE A 51 11.06 0.96 0.95
N ALA A 52 10.35 0.21 0.10
CA ALA A 52 10.62 0.19 -1.34
C ALA A 52 10.52 1.59 -1.94
N ILE A 53 9.44 2.32 -1.68
CA ILE A 53 9.29 3.68 -2.22
C ILE A 53 10.30 4.66 -1.61
N ASN A 54 10.63 4.51 -0.34
CA ASN A 54 11.61 5.37 0.34
C ASN A 54 13.05 5.12 -0.14
N THR A 55 13.29 4.01 -0.84
CA THR A 55 14.58 3.67 -1.46
C THR A 55 14.52 3.67 -2.99
N ASN A 56 13.48 4.31 -3.56
CA ASN A 56 13.27 4.45 -5.02
C ASN A 56 13.18 3.11 -5.75
N LYS A 57 12.52 2.14 -5.13
CA LYS A 57 12.31 0.81 -5.70
C LYS A 57 10.84 0.58 -5.99
N LYS A 58 10.56 -0.41 -6.84
CA LYS A 58 9.20 -0.88 -7.13
C LYS A 58 8.63 -1.63 -5.94
N GLN A 59 7.31 -1.56 -5.79
CA GLN A 59 6.59 -2.23 -4.71
C GLN A 59 6.32 -3.69 -5.05
N ARG A 60 6.25 -4.52 -4.04
CA ARG A 60 5.88 -5.93 -4.20
C ARG A 60 4.36 -6.13 -4.11
N PHE A 61 3.68 -5.38 -3.24
CA PHE A 61 2.26 -5.58 -2.93
C PHE A 61 1.34 -4.45 -3.42
N GLY A 62 1.90 -3.32 -3.82
CA GLY A 62 1.11 -2.20 -4.28
C GLY A 62 0.28 -1.52 -3.21
N SER A 63 0.74 -1.52 -1.96
CA SER A 63 -0.01 -0.89 -0.86
C SER A 63 0.11 0.63 -0.84
N GLN A 64 1.09 1.20 -1.54
CA GLN A 64 1.33 2.65 -1.57
C GLN A 64 0.86 3.21 -2.91
N VAL A 65 -0.08 4.15 -2.83
CA VAL A 65 -0.85 4.64 -3.98
C VAL A 65 -0.42 6.06 -4.34
N THR A 66 -0.36 6.35 -5.61
CA THR A 66 -0.36 7.70 -6.16
C THR A 66 -1.45 7.80 -7.23
N TYR A 67 -1.62 8.97 -7.85
CA TYR A 67 -2.71 9.18 -8.81
C TYR A 67 -2.14 9.76 -10.10
N ASN A 68 -2.67 9.28 -11.23
CA ASN A 68 -2.29 9.83 -12.54
C ASN A 68 -3.12 11.09 -12.86
N GLU A 69 -2.95 11.64 -14.06
CA GLU A 69 -3.63 12.87 -14.49
C GLU A 69 -5.15 12.73 -14.50
N ASP A 70 -5.66 11.53 -14.73
CA ASP A 70 -7.10 11.26 -14.72
C ASP A 70 -7.64 11.02 -13.31
N GLY A 71 -6.80 11.07 -12.30
CA GLY A 71 -7.19 10.80 -10.92
C GLY A 71 -7.32 9.32 -10.58
N GLN A 72 -6.90 8.45 -11.49
CA GLN A 72 -6.90 7.00 -11.23
C GLN A 72 -5.74 6.64 -10.30
N ALA A 73 -6.04 5.84 -9.29
CA ALA A 73 -5.02 5.31 -8.38
C ALA A 73 -4.08 4.37 -9.15
N ILE A 74 -2.78 4.59 -8.97
CA ILE A 74 -1.75 3.74 -9.55
C ILE A 74 -0.70 3.42 -8.49
N PRO A 75 0.03 2.30 -8.59
CA PRO A 75 1.07 1.99 -7.61
C PRO A 75 2.24 2.94 -7.75
N LYS A 76 2.58 3.61 -6.65
CA LYS A 76 3.72 4.52 -6.63
C LYS A 76 4.99 3.74 -6.95
N ASN A 77 5.82 4.25 -7.85
CA ASN A 77 7.04 3.61 -8.37
C ASN A 77 6.80 2.30 -9.16
N GLY A 78 5.54 1.87 -9.35
CA GLY A 78 5.23 0.64 -10.08
C GLY A 78 5.33 -0.62 -9.23
N LEU A 79 5.03 -1.75 -9.86
CA LEU A 79 5.03 -3.08 -9.21
C LEU A 79 6.19 -3.93 -9.74
N VAL A 80 6.79 -4.73 -8.84
CA VAL A 80 7.80 -5.72 -9.23
C VAL A 80 7.19 -6.80 -10.12
N ASP A 81 5.98 -7.27 -9.77
CA ASP A 81 5.28 -8.33 -10.48
C ASP A 81 3.79 -8.01 -10.56
N SER A 82 3.39 -7.36 -11.64
CA SER A 82 1.99 -7.01 -11.86
C SER A 82 1.10 -8.21 -12.21
N ILE A 83 1.70 -9.27 -12.73
CA ILE A 83 0.94 -10.46 -13.16
C ILE A 83 0.39 -11.22 -11.96
N ASN A 84 1.20 -11.38 -10.91
CA ASN A 84 0.83 -12.15 -9.71
C ASN A 84 0.38 -11.27 -8.55
N ILE A 85 0.04 -10.00 -8.80
CA ILE A 85 -0.28 -9.05 -7.73
C ILE A 85 -1.46 -9.51 -6.86
N GLU A 86 -2.50 -10.07 -7.46
CA GLU A 86 -3.66 -10.52 -6.69
C GLU A 86 -3.33 -11.68 -5.77
N LYS A 87 -2.51 -12.61 -6.24
CA LYS A 87 -2.07 -13.73 -5.40
C LYS A 87 -1.17 -13.26 -4.26
N LEU A 88 -0.20 -12.38 -4.56
CA LEU A 88 0.69 -11.80 -3.55
C LEU A 88 -0.09 -11.08 -2.46
N ARG A 89 -1.08 -10.30 -2.84
CA ARG A 89 -1.91 -9.56 -1.90
C ARG A 89 -2.76 -10.51 -1.05
N SER A 90 -3.37 -11.51 -1.67
CA SER A 90 -4.17 -12.50 -0.95
C SER A 90 -3.34 -13.28 0.07
N ASP A 91 -2.12 -13.67 -0.30
CA ASP A 91 -1.21 -14.41 0.59
C ASP A 91 -0.82 -13.61 1.84
N TYR A 92 -0.90 -12.28 1.77
CA TYR A 92 -0.55 -11.38 2.88
C TYR A 92 -1.75 -10.66 3.48
N ASP A 93 -2.95 -11.24 3.32
CA ASP A 93 -4.20 -10.76 3.92
C ASP A 93 -4.57 -9.32 3.48
N LEU A 94 -4.18 -8.94 2.27
CA LEU A 94 -4.56 -7.66 1.69
C LEU A 94 -5.80 -7.80 0.80
N ASP A 95 -6.60 -6.73 0.71
CA ASP A 95 -7.72 -6.66 -0.23
C ASP A 95 -7.23 -6.90 -1.66
N SER A 96 -8.13 -7.29 -2.56
CA SER A 96 -7.76 -7.40 -3.96
C SER A 96 -7.23 -6.05 -4.49
N PHE A 97 -6.29 -6.10 -5.41
CA PHE A 97 -5.72 -4.91 -6.03
C PHE A 97 -6.83 -4.06 -6.66
N LYS A 98 -7.69 -4.69 -7.43
CA LYS A 98 -8.80 -4.02 -8.11
C LYS A 98 -9.71 -3.29 -7.12
N ASP A 99 -10.17 -3.96 -6.08
CA ASP A 99 -11.09 -3.36 -5.11
C ASP A 99 -10.44 -2.21 -4.35
N TYR A 100 -9.22 -2.39 -3.92
CA TYR A 100 -8.47 -1.37 -3.18
C TYR A 100 -8.23 -0.14 -4.05
N TYR A 101 -7.74 -0.34 -5.28
CA TYR A 101 -7.41 0.77 -6.18
C TYR A 101 -8.66 1.48 -6.69
N ASN A 102 -9.75 0.76 -6.93
CA ASN A 102 -11.03 1.37 -7.30
C ASN A 102 -11.61 2.20 -6.15
N ARG A 103 -11.51 1.72 -4.92
CA ARG A 103 -11.94 2.47 -3.74
C ARG A 103 -11.11 3.75 -3.57
N MET A 104 -9.79 3.65 -3.71
CA MET A 104 -8.89 4.82 -3.63
C MET A 104 -9.19 5.82 -4.73
N THR A 105 -9.43 5.36 -5.95
CA THR A 105 -9.79 6.23 -7.08
C THR A 105 -11.10 6.96 -6.82
N THR A 106 -12.12 6.24 -6.37
CA THR A 106 -13.44 6.82 -6.08
C THR A 106 -13.34 7.87 -4.97
N ASN A 107 -12.64 7.57 -3.89
CA ASN A 107 -12.47 8.51 -2.79
C ASN A 107 -11.72 9.77 -3.24
N HIS A 108 -10.66 9.60 -4.01
CA HIS A 108 -9.88 10.73 -4.54
C HIS A 108 -10.73 11.61 -5.47
N TYR A 109 -11.50 10.99 -6.35
CA TYR A 109 -12.41 11.70 -7.24
C TYR A 109 -13.43 12.53 -6.45
N ASN A 110 -14.09 11.90 -5.48
CA ASN A 110 -15.12 12.58 -4.69
C ASN A 110 -14.56 13.75 -3.87
N MET A 111 -13.35 13.62 -3.36
CA MET A 111 -12.68 14.70 -2.62
C MET A 111 -12.28 15.87 -3.50
N ASN A 112 -12.10 15.66 -4.82
CA ASN A 112 -11.65 16.66 -5.77
C ASN A 112 -12.63 16.83 -6.95
N LYS A 113 -13.89 16.57 -6.70
CA LYS A 113 -14.93 16.47 -7.75
C LYS A 113 -15.01 17.73 -8.62
N GLU A 114 -15.00 18.90 -8.02
CA GLU A 114 -15.09 20.16 -8.78
C GLU A 114 -13.91 20.31 -9.74
N PHE A 115 -12.71 19.98 -9.27
CA PHE A 115 -11.49 20.03 -10.08
C PHE A 115 -11.59 19.10 -11.29
N PHE A 116 -12.04 17.85 -11.08
CA PHE A 116 -12.17 16.88 -12.16
C PHE A 116 -13.28 17.24 -13.14
N LEU A 117 -14.40 17.77 -12.65
CA LEU A 117 -15.49 18.21 -13.53
C LEU A 117 -15.03 19.36 -14.44
N LYS A 118 -14.22 20.28 -13.95
CA LYS A 118 -13.63 21.37 -14.76
C LYS A 118 -12.72 20.84 -15.85
N LYS A 119 -12.08 19.70 -15.64
CA LYS A 119 -11.25 19.03 -16.64
C LYS A 119 -12.05 18.14 -17.60
N GLY A 120 -13.36 18.07 -17.44
CA GLY A 120 -14.23 17.21 -18.27
C GLY A 120 -14.30 15.76 -17.81
N ILE A 121 -13.77 15.45 -16.62
CA ILE A 121 -13.81 14.09 -16.05
C ILE A 121 -15.08 13.99 -15.19
N LYS A 122 -16.10 13.32 -15.72
CA LYS A 122 -17.43 13.27 -15.10
C LYS A 122 -17.63 12.12 -14.12
N GLU A 123 -16.74 11.14 -14.13
CA GLU A 123 -16.80 9.97 -13.25
C GLU A 123 -15.39 9.42 -12.98
N PRO A 124 -15.21 8.65 -11.88
CA PRO A 124 -13.92 8.03 -11.60
C PRO A 124 -13.55 7.01 -12.68
N LYS A 125 -12.27 6.95 -13.05
CA LYS A 125 -11.75 5.97 -13.98
C LYS A 125 -11.32 4.71 -13.23
N LEU A 126 -12.16 3.68 -13.26
CA LEU A 126 -11.94 2.46 -12.49
C LEU A 126 -11.25 1.37 -13.30
N TYR A 127 -10.59 0.47 -12.59
CA TYR A 127 -10.07 -0.77 -13.18
C TYR A 127 -11.22 -1.75 -13.41
N ASN A 128 -11.13 -2.49 -14.49
CA ASN A 128 -12.14 -3.51 -14.86
C ASN A 128 -11.93 -4.84 -14.14
#